data_ac7036465e1fea7aef7228e9c4a54246
#
_entry.id   ac7036465e1fea7aef7228e9c4a54246
#
_cell.length_a   1.000
_cell.length_b   1.000
_cell.length_c   1.000
_cell.angle_alpha   90.00
_cell.angle_beta   90.00
_cell.angle_gamma   90.00
#
_symmetry.space_group_name_H-M   'P 1'
#
loop_
_entity.id
_entity.type
_entity.pdbx_description
1 polymer ?
#
loop_
_entity_poly.entity_id
_entity_poly.type
_entity_poly.pdbx_seq_one_letter_code
_entity_poly.pdbx_strand_id
1 'polypeptide(L)'
;MSSKLFTLGGKETLPVPDASDRRFGFVVTEWNSHITEKLLAGAIETLKAHGVPDSNITVRRVPGSFELTYGCAQLAKYGLVDAIIAIGCVIRGDTPHFDYICQGVTQGIAGLNATGSIPVIYGLLTVNNEEQAEERAGGKLGNKGSEFAITAIKMVDFAWQLQN
;
A
#
# COMPACT_ATOMS: atom_id res chain seq x y z
N MET A 1 -8.07 -7.58 -4.32
CA MET A 1 -9.09 -7.93 -5.31
C MET A 1 -9.80 -6.67 -5.76
N SER A 2 -9.76 -6.40 -7.05
CA SER A 2 -10.35 -5.18 -7.59
C SER A 2 -11.54 -5.59 -8.45
N SER A 3 -12.73 -5.57 -7.88
CA SER A 3 -13.96 -5.63 -8.68
C SER A 3 -14.56 -4.22 -8.78
N LYS A 4 -15.20 -3.90 -9.88
CA LYS A 4 -15.95 -2.65 -10.07
C LYS A 4 -17.08 -2.44 -9.03
N LEU A 5 -17.36 -3.45 -8.21
CA LEU A 5 -18.53 -3.53 -7.34
C LEU A 5 -18.20 -3.33 -5.85
N PHE A 6 -16.92 -3.31 -5.46
CA PHE A 6 -16.54 -3.19 -4.05
C PHE A 6 -15.48 -2.11 -3.86
N THR A 7 -15.77 -1.14 -3.00
CA THR A 7 -14.84 -0.08 -2.59
C THR A 7 -14.77 -0.05 -1.07
N LEU A 8 -13.57 -0.17 -0.51
CA LEU A 8 -13.34 0.00 0.92
C LEU A 8 -13.75 1.42 1.35
N GLY A 9 -14.48 1.53 2.47
CA GLY A 9 -15.07 2.79 2.93
C GLY A 9 -16.43 3.12 2.34
N GLY A 10 -16.97 2.26 1.47
CA GLY A 10 -18.36 2.36 0.98
C GLY A 10 -19.40 1.94 2.03
N LYS A 11 -20.68 2.10 1.69
CA LYS A 11 -21.81 1.84 2.62
C LYS A 11 -21.89 0.39 3.14
N GLU A 12 -21.23 -0.56 2.48
CA GLU A 12 -21.24 -1.99 2.83
C GLU A 12 -20.04 -2.40 3.71
N THR A 13 -19.17 -1.45 4.08
CA THR A 13 -18.01 -1.71 4.93
C THR A 13 -18.17 -1.01 6.27
N LEU A 14 -17.49 -1.54 7.31
CA LEU A 14 -17.40 -0.86 8.60
C LEU A 14 -16.82 0.56 8.41
N PRO A 15 -17.26 1.53 9.20
CA PRO A 15 -16.72 2.89 9.16
C PRO A 15 -15.19 2.90 9.22
N VAL A 16 -14.58 3.89 8.58
CA VAL A 16 -13.14 4.10 8.68
C VAL A 16 -12.88 4.91 9.94
N PRO A 17 -12.05 4.41 10.88
CA PRO A 17 -11.73 5.13 12.11
C PRO A 17 -10.99 6.45 11.86
N ASP A 18 -11.02 7.36 12.84
CA ASP A 18 -10.12 8.50 12.87
C ASP A 18 -8.66 8.02 13.00
N ALA A 19 -7.75 8.67 12.29
CA ALA A 19 -6.35 8.29 12.24
C ALA A 19 -5.40 9.47 12.55
N SER A 20 -5.92 10.53 13.16
CA SER A 20 -5.19 11.80 13.36
C SER A 20 -3.93 11.67 14.23
N ASP A 21 -3.90 10.70 15.14
CA ASP A 21 -2.78 10.40 16.03
C ASP A 21 -1.86 9.27 15.52
N ARG A 22 -2.15 8.69 14.35
CA ARG A 22 -1.42 7.55 13.79
C ARG A 22 -0.35 8.00 12.80
N ARG A 23 0.70 7.18 12.67
CA ARG A 23 1.85 7.43 11.80
C ARG A 23 1.94 6.36 10.73
N PHE A 24 2.06 6.79 9.49
CA PHE A 24 2.09 5.90 8.33
C PHE A 24 3.39 6.03 7.55
N GLY A 25 3.96 4.87 7.20
CA GLY A 25 5.13 4.78 6.36
C GLY A 25 4.78 4.27 4.96
N PHE A 26 5.44 4.81 3.95
CA PHE A 26 5.37 4.33 2.58
C PHE A 26 6.74 3.85 2.13
N VAL A 27 6.76 2.68 1.48
CA VAL A 27 7.90 2.22 0.68
C VAL A 27 7.42 2.14 -0.76
N VAL A 28 8.01 2.97 -1.64
CA VAL A 28 7.51 3.19 -3.00
C VAL A 28 8.59 2.87 -4.01
N THR A 29 8.25 2.14 -5.07
CA THR A 29 9.20 1.80 -6.12
C THR A 29 9.45 2.99 -7.06
N GLU A 30 10.70 3.14 -7.52
CA GLU A 30 11.07 4.09 -8.56
C GLU A 30 10.64 3.59 -9.95
N TRP A 31 10.73 2.30 -10.20
CA TRP A 31 10.23 1.71 -11.44
C TRP A 31 8.73 1.91 -11.58
N ASN A 32 8.30 2.25 -12.79
CA ASN A 32 6.92 2.64 -13.13
C ASN A 32 6.41 3.83 -12.28
N SER A 33 7.27 4.83 -12.06
CA SER A 33 6.97 5.99 -11.21
C SER A 33 5.74 6.76 -11.65
N HIS A 34 5.43 6.83 -12.94
CA HIS A 34 4.21 7.46 -13.47
C HIS A 34 2.91 6.80 -12.96
N ILE A 35 2.98 5.54 -12.49
CA ILE A 35 1.88 4.82 -11.84
C ILE A 35 2.01 4.93 -10.32
N THR A 36 3.19 4.61 -9.77
CA THR A 36 3.38 4.53 -8.31
C THR A 36 3.22 5.88 -7.62
N GLU A 37 3.60 6.99 -8.26
CA GLU A 37 3.36 8.33 -7.72
C GLU A 37 1.88 8.70 -7.68
N LYS A 38 1.08 8.29 -8.67
CA LYS A 38 -0.38 8.49 -8.65
C LYS A 38 -1.03 7.69 -7.50
N LEU A 39 -0.58 6.45 -7.27
CA LEU A 39 -1.05 5.63 -6.16
C LEU A 39 -0.67 6.26 -4.81
N LEU A 40 0.57 6.71 -4.68
CA LEU A 40 1.06 7.39 -3.48
C LEU A 40 0.26 8.65 -3.19
N ALA A 41 0.02 9.49 -4.20
CA ALA A 41 -0.77 10.71 -4.05
C ALA A 41 -2.19 10.41 -3.56
N GLY A 42 -2.89 9.44 -4.16
CA GLY A 42 -4.22 9.03 -3.72
C GLY A 42 -4.25 8.45 -2.30
N ALA A 43 -3.20 7.72 -1.91
CA ALA A 43 -3.08 7.20 -0.55
C ALA A 43 -2.86 8.33 0.47
N ILE A 44 -1.96 9.26 0.20
CA ILE A 44 -1.68 10.42 1.08
C ILE A 44 -2.93 11.31 1.22
N GLU A 45 -3.61 11.61 0.12
CA GLU A 45 -4.85 12.39 0.14
C GLU A 45 -5.90 11.72 1.03
N THR A 46 -6.05 10.41 0.92
CA THR A 46 -6.99 9.64 1.75
C THR A 46 -6.60 9.65 3.22
N LEU A 47 -5.32 9.47 3.56
CA LEU A 47 -4.86 9.59 4.96
C LEU A 47 -5.18 10.97 5.53
N LYS A 48 -4.90 12.05 4.79
CA LYS A 48 -5.21 13.42 5.20
C LYS A 48 -6.71 13.66 5.40
N ALA A 49 -7.54 13.10 4.53
CA ALA A 49 -9.00 13.17 4.67
C ALA A 49 -9.51 12.48 5.95
N HIS A 50 -8.73 11.55 6.53
CA HIS A 50 -8.99 10.89 7.81
C HIS A 50 -8.17 11.46 8.99
N GLY A 51 -7.71 12.69 8.86
CA GLY A 51 -7.10 13.46 9.94
C GLY A 51 -5.59 13.32 10.09
N VAL A 52 -4.92 12.47 9.30
CA VAL A 52 -3.46 12.25 9.43
C VAL A 52 -2.69 13.51 8.99
N PRO A 53 -1.89 14.14 9.87
CA PRO A 53 -1.08 15.30 9.50
C PRO A 53 0.15 14.89 8.69
N ASP A 54 0.68 15.81 7.89
CA ASP A 54 1.89 15.57 7.06
C ASP A 54 3.10 15.09 7.88
N SER A 55 3.23 15.57 9.11
CA SER A 55 4.30 15.18 10.05
C SER A 55 4.27 13.68 10.40
N ASN A 56 3.13 13.04 10.24
CA ASN A 56 2.91 11.62 10.55
C ASN A 56 3.02 10.72 9.32
N ILE A 57 3.43 11.28 8.16
CA ILE A 57 3.59 10.55 6.91
C ILE A 57 5.07 10.51 6.55
N THR A 58 5.62 9.31 6.43
CA THR A 58 7.02 9.09 6.00
C THR A 58 7.04 8.35 4.67
N VAL A 59 7.79 8.84 3.69
CA VAL A 59 7.96 8.20 2.38
C VAL A 59 9.43 7.81 2.19
N ARG A 60 9.66 6.56 1.79
CA ARG A 60 10.98 6.04 1.39
C ARG A 60 10.87 5.38 0.03
N ARG A 61 11.93 5.48 -0.77
CA ARG A 61 11.97 4.91 -2.12
C ARG A 61 12.91 3.74 -2.21
N VAL A 62 12.56 2.78 -3.06
CA VAL A 62 13.37 1.62 -3.42
C VAL A 62 13.38 1.46 -4.94
N PRO A 63 14.43 0.86 -5.53
CA PRO A 63 14.54 0.78 -6.99
C PRO A 63 13.37 0.06 -7.65
N GLY A 64 13.05 -1.13 -7.21
CA GLY A 64 12.03 -1.98 -7.84
C GLY A 64 11.14 -2.72 -6.83
N SER A 65 10.19 -3.47 -7.38
CA SER A 65 9.19 -4.16 -6.54
C SER A 65 9.81 -5.25 -5.65
N PHE A 66 10.87 -5.92 -6.11
CA PHE A 66 11.52 -6.96 -5.31
C PHE A 66 12.15 -6.41 -4.02
N GLU A 67 12.61 -5.16 -4.03
CA GLU A 67 13.22 -4.48 -2.89
C GLU A 67 12.18 -3.99 -1.86
N LEU A 68 10.87 -4.03 -2.18
CA LEU A 68 9.80 -3.63 -1.25
C LEU A 68 9.86 -4.41 0.07
N THR A 69 10.11 -5.72 0.02
CA THR A 69 10.17 -6.54 1.23
C THR A 69 11.28 -6.07 2.16
N TYR A 70 12.48 -5.84 1.63
CA TYR A 70 13.59 -5.32 2.42
C TYR A 70 13.31 -3.92 2.95
N GLY A 71 12.82 -3.03 2.09
CA GLY A 71 12.47 -1.65 2.47
C GLY A 71 11.43 -1.61 3.59
N CYS A 72 10.37 -2.41 3.50
CA CYS A 72 9.34 -2.52 4.53
C CYS A 72 9.90 -3.10 5.83
N ALA A 73 10.74 -4.13 5.77
CA ALA A 73 11.38 -4.71 6.95
C ALA A 73 12.26 -3.67 7.70
N GLN A 74 13.04 -2.89 6.95
CA GLN A 74 13.87 -1.83 7.54
C GLN A 74 13.04 -0.69 8.12
N LEU A 75 11.99 -0.27 7.43
CA LEU A 75 11.09 0.76 7.93
C LEU A 75 10.31 0.30 9.18
N ALA A 76 9.90 -0.97 9.23
CA ALA A 76 9.28 -1.57 10.41
C ALA A 76 10.22 -1.59 11.62
N LYS A 77 11.51 -1.85 11.37
CA LYS A 77 12.52 -1.95 12.43
C LYS A 77 12.98 -0.60 12.97
N TYR A 78 13.17 0.37 12.10
CA TYR A 78 13.84 1.64 12.44
C TYR A 78 12.93 2.86 12.31
N GLY A 79 11.79 2.73 11.64
CA GLY A 79 10.83 3.81 11.50
C GLY A 79 9.91 3.88 12.73
N LEU A 80 9.46 5.11 13.01
CA LEU A 80 8.43 5.34 14.04
C LEU A 80 7.07 5.42 13.35
N VAL A 81 6.56 4.27 12.87
CA VAL A 81 5.30 4.18 12.13
C VAL A 81 4.41 3.07 12.70
N ASP A 82 3.11 3.22 12.55
CA ASP A 82 2.11 2.29 13.08
C ASP A 82 1.61 1.31 11.99
N ALA A 83 1.79 1.68 10.71
CA ALA A 83 1.61 0.80 9.55
C ALA A 83 2.54 1.21 8.40
N ILE A 84 2.78 0.28 7.48
CA ILE A 84 3.54 0.52 6.24
C ILE A 84 2.66 0.18 5.04
N ILE A 85 2.71 1.02 4.01
CA ILE A 85 2.07 0.78 2.72
C ILE A 85 3.18 0.56 1.68
N ALA A 86 3.28 -0.66 1.15
CA ALA A 86 4.23 -1.03 0.11
C ALA A 86 3.61 -0.74 -1.26
N ILE A 87 4.09 0.29 -1.97
CA ILE A 87 3.56 0.69 -3.28
C ILE A 87 4.53 0.31 -4.38
N GLY A 88 4.04 -0.48 -5.34
CA GLY A 88 4.75 -0.87 -6.53
C GLY A 88 3.82 -1.17 -7.69
N CYS A 89 4.40 -1.34 -8.87
CA CYS A 89 3.67 -1.77 -10.06
C CYS A 89 4.55 -2.69 -10.89
N VAL A 90 4.08 -3.91 -11.16
CA VAL A 90 4.72 -4.85 -12.07
C VAL A 90 3.81 -5.05 -13.27
N ILE A 91 4.31 -4.71 -14.45
CA ILE A 91 3.64 -4.90 -15.72
C ILE A 91 4.24 -6.13 -16.39
N ARG A 92 3.40 -7.03 -16.88
CA ARG A 92 3.83 -8.28 -17.51
C ARG A 92 4.64 -8.00 -18.78
N GLY A 93 5.84 -8.56 -18.84
CA GLY A 93 6.68 -8.61 -20.01
C GLY A 93 6.65 -9.99 -20.69
N ASP A 94 7.57 -10.22 -21.63
CA ASP A 94 7.63 -11.41 -22.48
C ASP A 94 8.19 -12.66 -21.78
N THR A 95 8.77 -12.49 -20.60
CA THR A 95 9.45 -13.59 -19.89
C THR A 95 8.75 -13.93 -18.56
N PRO A 96 9.05 -15.12 -17.98
CA PRO A 96 8.50 -15.50 -16.68
C PRO A 96 8.93 -14.60 -15.50
N HIS A 97 9.79 -13.64 -15.71
CA HIS A 97 10.28 -12.71 -14.68
C HIS A 97 9.14 -12.06 -13.88
N PHE A 98 8.05 -11.68 -14.57
CA PHE A 98 6.84 -11.14 -13.94
C PHE A 98 6.32 -12.05 -12.80
N ASP A 99 6.21 -13.34 -13.09
CA ASP A 99 5.62 -14.31 -12.15
C ASP A 99 6.51 -14.48 -10.91
N TYR A 100 7.83 -14.54 -11.10
CA TYR A 100 8.79 -14.63 -9.99
C TYR A 100 8.81 -13.37 -9.13
N ILE A 101 8.78 -12.19 -9.73
CA ILE A 101 8.72 -10.93 -8.98
C ILE A 101 7.41 -10.84 -8.19
N CYS A 102 6.27 -11.09 -8.82
CA CYS A 102 4.97 -11.03 -8.14
C CYS A 102 4.90 -12.01 -6.97
N GLN A 103 5.34 -13.25 -7.16
CA GLN A 103 5.36 -14.28 -6.12
C GLN A 103 6.33 -13.91 -4.99
N GLY A 104 7.56 -13.52 -5.32
CA GLY A 104 8.58 -13.16 -4.33
C GLY A 104 8.15 -12.02 -3.42
N VAL A 105 7.59 -10.95 -4.00
CA VAL A 105 7.09 -9.81 -3.22
C VAL A 105 5.89 -10.20 -2.38
N THR A 106 4.95 -10.96 -2.93
CA THR A 106 3.76 -11.41 -2.22
C THR A 106 4.13 -12.26 -1.01
N GLN A 107 5.01 -13.24 -1.19
CA GLN A 107 5.49 -14.10 -0.10
C GLN A 107 6.29 -13.31 0.94
N GLY A 108 7.14 -12.38 0.51
CA GLY A 108 7.92 -11.53 1.40
C GLY A 108 7.04 -10.65 2.28
N ILE A 109 6.06 -9.96 1.71
CA ILE A 109 5.13 -9.11 2.48
C ILE A 109 4.22 -9.97 3.38
N ALA A 110 3.74 -11.11 2.90
CA ALA A 110 2.98 -12.04 3.74
C ALA A 110 3.79 -12.54 4.94
N GLY A 111 5.07 -12.85 4.74
CA GLY A 111 6.00 -13.22 5.82
C GLY A 111 6.20 -12.10 6.84
N LEU A 112 6.36 -10.86 6.39
CA LEU A 112 6.44 -9.69 7.30
C LEU A 112 5.18 -9.54 8.16
N ASN A 113 4.00 -9.71 7.57
CA ASN A 113 2.74 -9.64 8.32
C ASN A 113 2.55 -10.80 9.30
N ALA A 114 3.04 -12.00 8.98
CA ALA A 114 2.91 -13.16 9.85
C ALA A 114 3.79 -13.08 11.12
N THR A 115 4.91 -12.37 11.04
CA THR A 115 5.93 -12.33 12.11
C THR A 115 6.18 -10.91 12.64
N GLY A 116 5.67 -9.89 11.95
CA GLY A 116 5.90 -8.49 12.28
C GLY A 116 4.96 -7.95 13.35
N SER A 117 5.38 -6.84 13.96
CA SER A 117 4.62 -6.13 14.99
C SER A 117 3.69 -5.04 14.43
N ILE A 118 3.88 -4.64 13.18
CA ILE A 118 3.06 -3.62 12.51
C ILE A 118 2.58 -4.14 11.16
N PRO A 119 1.38 -3.76 10.70
CA PRO A 119 0.85 -4.21 9.43
C PRO A 119 1.60 -3.61 8.24
N VAL A 120 1.89 -4.44 7.24
CA VAL A 120 2.44 -4.03 5.94
C VAL A 120 1.35 -4.25 4.88
N ILE A 121 0.84 -3.17 4.33
CA ILE A 121 -0.25 -3.20 3.35
C ILE A 121 0.32 -3.48 1.96
N TYR A 122 -0.26 -4.47 1.29
CA TYR A 122 0.12 -4.88 -0.05
C TYR A 122 -0.45 -3.94 -1.11
N GLY A 123 0.33 -2.93 -1.47
CA GLY A 123 0.00 -1.94 -2.50
C GLY A 123 0.70 -2.19 -3.84
N LEU A 124 0.99 -3.46 -4.16
CA LEU A 124 1.60 -3.85 -5.43
C LEU A 124 0.54 -4.08 -6.51
N LEU A 125 0.53 -3.28 -7.55
CA LEU A 125 -0.22 -3.59 -8.77
C LEU A 125 0.52 -4.67 -9.58
N THR A 126 -0.21 -5.70 -9.98
CA THR A 126 0.26 -6.76 -10.86
C THR A 126 -0.68 -6.82 -12.07
N VAL A 127 -0.23 -6.33 -13.20
CA VAL A 127 -1.07 -6.08 -14.36
C VAL A 127 -0.45 -6.63 -15.64
N ASN A 128 -1.29 -6.93 -16.65
CA ASN A 128 -0.80 -7.47 -17.91
C ASN A 128 -0.30 -6.40 -18.87
N ASN A 129 -0.73 -5.15 -18.72
CA ASN A 129 -0.33 -4.03 -19.57
C ASN A 129 -0.47 -2.71 -18.81
N GLU A 130 0.05 -1.65 -19.42
CA GLU A 130 0.07 -0.31 -18.84
C GLU A 130 -1.33 0.28 -18.67
N GLU A 131 -2.24 0.06 -19.61
CA GLU A 131 -3.63 0.53 -19.51
C GLU A 131 -4.31 0.04 -18.23
N GLN A 132 -4.10 -1.24 -17.87
CA GLN A 132 -4.62 -1.80 -16.62
C GLN A 132 -4.05 -1.12 -15.37
N ALA A 133 -2.78 -0.69 -15.43
CA ALA A 133 -2.15 0.05 -14.33
C ALA A 133 -2.76 1.45 -14.20
N GLU A 134 -2.87 2.18 -15.31
CA GLU A 134 -3.44 3.52 -15.33
C GLU A 134 -4.89 3.55 -14.86
N GLU A 135 -5.72 2.58 -15.30
CA GLU A 135 -7.09 2.44 -14.85
C GLU A 135 -7.24 2.34 -13.32
N ARG A 136 -6.23 1.82 -12.63
CA ARG A 136 -6.19 1.58 -11.18
C ARG A 136 -5.45 2.66 -10.41
N ALA A 137 -4.77 3.54 -11.11
CA ALA A 137 -4.01 4.65 -10.54
C ALA A 137 -4.70 6.01 -10.75
N GLY A 138 -6.03 6.05 -10.68
CA GLY A 138 -6.84 7.25 -10.86
C GLY A 138 -7.62 7.29 -12.17
N GLY A 139 -7.60 6.22 -12.98
CA GLY A 139 -8.41 6.08 -14.18
C GLY A 139 -9.83 5.59 -13.88
N LYS A 140 -10.43 4.89 -14.83
CA LYS A 140 -11.86 4.46 -14.77
C LYS A 140 -12.22 3.54 -13.59
N LEU A 141 -11.24 2.90 -12.96
CA LEU A 141 -11.40 2.04 -11.79
C LEU A 141 -11.05 2.74 -10.47
N GLY A 142 -10.85 4.06 -10.51
CA GLY A 142 -10.46 4.86 -9.35
C GLY A 142 -8.97 4.72 -9.00
N ASN A 143 -8.59 5.24 -7.83
CA ASN A 143 -7.22 5.17 -7.35
C ASN A 143 -7.09 4.12 -6.25
N LYS A 144 -6.38 3.02 -6.53
CA LYS A 144 -6.14 1.96 -5.56
C LYS A 144 -5.30 2.40 -4.35
N GLY A 145 -4.53 3.46 -4.48
CA GLY A 145 -3.83 4.08 -3.36
C GLY A 145 -4.76 4.46 -2.21
N SER A 146 -5.96 4.96 -2.54
CA SER A 146 -6.98 5.28 -1.54
C SER A 146 -7.44 4.03 -0.77
N GLU A 147 -7.62 2.89 -1.43
CA GLU A 147 -7.98 1.63 -0.77
C GLU A 147 -6.85 1.11 0.13
N PHE A 148 -5.58 1.28 -0.28
CA PHE A 148 -4.43 0.91 0.54
C PHE A 148 -4.37 1.74 1.82
N ALA A 149 -4.64 3.04 1.74
CA ALA A 149 -4.68 3.93 2.90
C ALA A 149 -5.80 3.55 3.88
N ILE A 150 -7.01 3.31 3.38
CA ILE A 150 -8.14 2.84 4.21
C ILE A 150 -7.80 1.50 4.88
N THR A 151 -7.18 0.58 4.15
CA THR A 151 -6.74 -0.70 4.71
C THR A 151 -5.73 -0.48 5.84
N ALA A 152 -4.75 0.42 5.64
CA ALA A 152 -3.76 0.74 6.66
C ALA A 152 -4.41 1.29 7.94
N ILE A 153 -5.33 2.26 7.82
CA ILE A 153 -6.06 2.83 8.95
C ILE A 153 -6.80 1.72 9.72
N LYS A 154 -7.54 0.87 9.03
CA LYS A 154 -8.30 -0.21 9.66
C LYS A 154 -7.40 -1.24 10.35
N MET A 155 -6.23 -1.54 9.78
CA MET A 155 -5.30 -2.49 10.38
C MET A 155 -4.57 -1.93 11.60
N VAL A 156 -4.30 -0.64 11.63
CA VAL A 156 -3.78 0.04 12.83
C VAL A 156 -4.83 0.03 13.95
N ASP A 157 -6.07 0.36 13.61
CA ASP A 157 -7.19 0.32 14.56
C ASP A 157 -7.42 -1.09 15.12
N PHE A 158 -7.38 -2.12 14.26
CA PHE A 158 -7.44 -3.52 14.68
C PHE A 158 -6.35 -3.87 15.69
N ALA A 159 -5.09 -3.50 15.41
CA ALA A 159 -3.98 -3.76 16.31
C ALA A 159 -4.14 -3.02 17.66
N TRP A 160 -4.63 -1.77 17.62
CA TRP A 160 -4.86 -0.96 18.80
C TRP A 160 -5.98 -1.57 19.69
N GLN A 161 -7.07 -2.04 19.09
CA GLN A 161 -8.18 -2.70 19.83
C GLN A 161 -7.75 -3.98 20.56
N LEU A 162 -6.72 -4.67 20.09
CA LEU A 162 -6.19 -5.87 20.76
C LEU A 162 -5.29 -5.55 21.96
N GLN A 163 -4.79 -4.33 22.06
CA GLN A 163 -3.83 -3.90 23.08
C GLN A 163 -4.49 -3.10 24.21
N ASN A 164 -5.73 -2.69 24.03
CA ASN A 164 -6.52 -1.87 24.95
C ASN A 164 -7.92 -2.47 25.17
#